data_a8dd491ff7b28a1a1fd76b09a4e53496
#
_entry.id   a8dd491ff7b28a1a1fd76b09a4e53496
#
_cell.length_a   1.000
_cell.length_b   1.000
_cell.length_c   1.000
_cell.angle_alpha   90.00
_cell.angle_beta   90.00
_cell.angle_gamma   90.00
#
_symmetry.space_group_name_H-M   'P 1'
#
loop_
_entity.id
_entity.type
_entity.pdbx_description
1 polymer ?
#
loop_
_entity_poly.entity_id
_entity_poly.type
_entity_poly.pdbx_seq_one_letter_code
_entity_poly.pdbx_strand_id
1 'polypeptide(L)'
;MSLGIVFHTAAALAYAVLGGSLWVRLAGAGEVEHTGKIARACLLGALVLHGIGLQQSMLGAPHLFIGWALALSAAVWLGLVVFWLESLLVRIDGLQLLLLPAATLASGLAALFPQGQFVPHADNPWLLSLIHISEPTRRRESRMP
;
A
#
# COMPACT_ATOMS: atom_id res chain seq x y z
N MET A 1 1.04 20.70 4.93
CA MET A 1 0.95 19.22 4.99
C MET A 1 0.21 18.77 3.75
N SER A 2 0.73 17.82 2.99
CA SER A 2 0.01 17.31 1.83
C SER A 2 -1.22 16.51 2.28
N LEU A 3 -2.33 16.63 1.57
CA LEU A 3 -3.56 15.88 1.86
C LEU A 3 -3.30 14.38 1.97
N GLY A 4 -2.37 13.85 1.16
CA GLY A 4 -1.98 12.44 1.22
C GLY A 4 -1.46 12.02 2.61
N ILE A 5 -0.63 12.83 3.26
CA ILE A 5 -0.12 12.53 4.62
C ILE A 5 -1.27 12.45 5.62
N VAL A 6 -2.22 13.37 5.54
CA VAL A 6 -3.39 13.39 6.45
C VAL A 6 -4.22 12.12 6.30
N PHE A 7 -4.48 11.68 5.06
CA PHE A 7 -5.25 10.46 4.82
C PHE A 7 -4.50 9.20 5.23
N HIS A 8 -3.19 9.12 5.00
CA HIS A 8 -2.37 7.99 5.46
C HIS A 8 -2.30 7.90 6.98
N THR A 9 -2.15 9.02 7.69
CA THR A 9 -2.16 9.04 9.15
C THR A 9 -3.52 8.67 9.71
N ALA A 10 -4.61 9.17 9.13
CA ALA A 10 -5.97 8.81 9.52
C ALA A 10 -6.24 7.31 9.31
N ALA A 11 -5.81 6.75 8.18
CA ALA A 11 -5.91 5.32 7.89
C ALA A 11 -5.10 4.48 8.89
N ALA A 12 -3.85 4.87 9.18
CA ALA A 12 -3.00 4.19 10.16
C ALA A 12 -3.65 4.16 11.56
N LEU A 13 -4.22 5.28 12.01
CA LEU A 13 -4.94 5.35 13.27
C LEU A 13 -6.19 4.46 13.27
N ALA A 14 -6.96 4.46 12.18
CA ALA A 14 -8.14 3.60 12.06
C ALA A 14 -7.77 2.11 12.14
N TYR A 15 -6.71 1.68 11.46
CA TYR A 15 -6.22 0.31 11.56
C TYR A 15 -5.67 -0.03 12.94
N ALA A 16 -4.96 0.89 13.59
CA ALA A 16 -4.45 0.70 14.96
C ALA A 16 -5.59 0.52 15.96
N VAL A 17 -6.65 1.32 15.86
CA VAL A 17 -7.84 1.20 16.72
C VAL A 17 -8.57 -0.12 16.46
N LEU A 18 -8.76 -0.51 15.21
CA LEU A 18 -9.38 -1.79 14.86
C LEU A 18 -8.55 -2.96 15.35
N GLY A 19 -7.23 -2.96 15.12
CA GLY A 19 -6.31 -3.99 15.58
C GLY A 19 -6.25 -4.08 17.10
N GLY A 20 -6.15 -2.93 17.78
CA GLY A 20 -6.16 -2.86 19.24
C GLY A 20 -7.47 -3.38 19.85
N SER A 21 -8.62 -3.02 19.27
CA SER A 21 -9.92 -3.51 19.72
C SER A 21 -10.04 -5.03 19.59
N LEU A 22 -9.52 -5.59 18.48
CA LEU A 22 -9.49 -7.02 18.25
C LEU A 22 -8.57 -7.73 19.27
N TRP A 23 -7.38 -7.15 19.52
CA TRP A 23 -6.44 -7.68 20.49
C TRP A 23 -7.02 -7.72 21.91
N VAL A 24 -7.68 -6.65 22.35
CA VAL A 24 -8.34 -6.59 23.69
C VAL A 24 -9.43 -7.65 23.80
N ARG A 25 -10.22 -7.87 22.77
CA ARG A 25 -11.26 -8.92 22.77
C ARG A 25 -10.66 -10.30 22.89
N LEU A 26 -9.59 -10.59 22.16
CA LEU A 26 -8.87 -11.87 22.25
C LEU A 26 -8.27 -12.11 23.64
N ALA A 27 -7.64 -11.10 24.23
CA ALA A 27 -7.03 -11.19 25.54
C ALA A 27 -8.09 -11.40 26.67
N GLY A 28 -9.30 -10.87 26.48
CA GLY A 28 -10.36 -10.96 27.47
C GLY A 28 -11.29 -12.17 27.38
N ALA A 29 -11.57 -12.66 26.18
CA ALA A 29 -12.61 -13.67 25.93
C ALA A 29 -12.07 -15.05 25.51
N GLY A 30 -10.80 -15.17 25.16
CA GLY A 30 -10.20 -16.44 24.70
C GLY A 30 -10.71 -16.94 23.35
N GLU A 31 -11.75 -16.34 22.79
CA GLU A 31 -12.31 -16.66 21.47
C GLU A 31 -12.44 -15.43 20.61
N VAL A 32 -12.11 -15.54 19.33
CA VAL A 32 -12.38 -14.51 18.32
C VAL A 32 -13.85 -14.59 17.96
N GLU A 33 -14.69 -13.91 18.73
CA GLU A 33 -16.08 -13.76 18.35
C GLU A 33 -16.16 -13.04 17.00
N HIS A 34 -17.05 -13.51 16.16
CA HIS A 34 -17.27 -13.06 14.79
C HIS A 34 -17.08 -11.55 14.62
N THR A 35 -16.27 -11.18 13.67
CA THR A 35 -16.16 -9.79 13.20
C THR A 35 -17.55 -9.30 12.84
N GLY A 36 -18.18 -8.56 13.74
CA GLY A 36 -19.54 -8.09 13.58
C GLY A 36 -19.67 -7.19 12.35
N LYS A 37 -20.87 -7.01 11.84
CA LYS A 37 -21.18 -6.12 10.70
C LYS A 37 -20.55 -4.73 10.87
N ILE A 38 -20.51 -4.23 12.10
CA ILE A 38 -19.90 -2.92 12.43
C ILE A 38 -18.40 -2.93 12.18
N ALA A 39 -17.68 -3.96 12.63
CA ALA A 39 -16.23 -4.05 12.41
C ALA A 39 -15.88 -4.16 10.92
N ARG A 40 -16.66 -4.87 10.12
CA ARG A 40 -16.50 -4.92 8.65
C ARG A 40 -16.78 -3.56 8.00
N ALA A 41 -17.78 -2.83 8.46
CA ALA A 41 -18.06 -1.48 7.98
C ALA A 41 -16.93 -0.49 8.36
N CYS A 42 -16.41 -0.58 9.57
CA CYS A 42 -15.26 0.22 10.00
C CYS A 42 -13.99 -0.10 9.18
N LEU A 43 -13.76 -1.39 8.91
CA LEU A 43 -12.65 -1.80 8.05
C LEU A 43 -12.80 -1.25 6.62
N LEU A 44 -14.00 -1.29 6.05
CA LEU A 44 -14.27 -0.68 4.75
C LEU A 44 -14.02 0.83 4.78
N GLY A 45 -14.44 1.53 5.81
CA GLY A 45 -14.15 2.96 6.00
C GLY A 45 -12.65 3.24 6.04
N ALA A 46 -11.87 2.44 6.78
CA ALA A 46 -10.43 2.55 6.84
C ALA A 46 -9.76 2.27 5.48
N LEU A 47 -10.26 1.26 4.72
CA LEU A 47 -9.81 0.96 3.36
C LEU A 47 -10.06 2.10 2.39
N VAL A 48 -11.23 2.74 2.46
CA VAL A 48 -11.55 3.91 1.63
C VAL A 48 -10.63 5.08 1.94
N LEU A 49 -10.42 5.41 3.23
CA LEU A 49 -9.49 6.46 3.65
C LEU A 49 -8.07 6.19 3.15
N HIS A 50 -7.61 4.94 3.27
CA HIS A 50 -6.29 4.53 2.78
C HIS A 50 -6.18 4.65 1.26
N GLY A 51 -7.19 4.20 0.51
CA GLY A 51 -7.25 4.33 -0.94
C GLY A 51 -7.22 5.78 -1.43
N ILE A 52 -7.94 6.69 -0.74
CA ILE A 52 -7.88 8.13 -1.01
C ILE A 52 -6.47 8.66 -0.74
N GLY A 53 -5.82 8.24 0.36
CA GLY A 53 -4.45 8.62 0.68
C GLY A 53 -3.46 8.20 -0.41
N LEU A 54 -3.56 6.96 -0.90
CA LEU A 54 -2.77 6.45 -2.03
C LEU A 54 -3.02 7.26 -3.30
N GLN A 55 -4.28 7.51 -3.65
CA GLN A 55 -4.65 8.29 -4.82
C GLN A 55 -4.06 9.71 -4.76
N GLN A 56 -4.19 10.40 -3.63
CA GLN A 56 -3.66 11.75 -3.46
C GLN A 56 -2.12 11.77 -3.53
N SER A 57 -1.46 10.74 -3.00
CA SER A 57 0.00 10.62 -3.04
C SER A 57 0.53 10.30 -4.44
N MET A 58 -0.20 9.51 -5.22
CA MET A 58 0.19 9.10 -6.57
C MET A 58 -0.15 10.15 -7.64
N LEU A 59 -1.34 10.77 -7.55
CA LEU A 59 -1.86 11.69 -8.57
C LEU A 59 -1.66 13.16 -8.23
N GLY A 60 -1.30 13.48 -6.99
CA GLY A 60 -1.12 14.85 -6.51
C GLY A 60 0.18 15.53 -6.96
N ALA A 61 1.09 14.82 -7.62
CA ALA A 61 2.33 15.35 -8.16
C ALA A 61 2.33 15.32 -9.70
N PRO A 62 2.98 16.30 -10.39
CA PRO A 62 3.05 16.33 -11.84
C PRO A 62 3.82 15.15 -12.46
N HIS A 63 4.52 14.39 -11.65
CA HIS A 63 5.23 13.16 -12.03
C HIS A 63 4.86 12.03 -11.07
N LEU A 64 4.71 10.81 -11.61
CA LEU A 64 4.44 9.62 -10.82
C LEU A 64 5.67 9.29 -9.95
N PHE A 65 5.64 9.66 -8.69
CA PHE A 65 6.67 9.28 -7.72
C PHE A 65 6.20 8.06 -6.92
N ILE A 66 6.69 6.90 -7.28
CA ILE A 66 6.42 5.68 -6.51
C ILE A 66 7.64 5.40 -5.63
N GLY A 67 7.58 5.87 -4.38
CA GLY A 67 8.56 5.48 -3.36
C GLY A 67 8.28 4.07 -2.84
N TRP A 68 9.31 3.40 -2.29
CA TRP A 68 9.18 2.07 -1.71
C TRP A 68 8.09 1.97 -0.62
N ALA A 69 7.96 3.01 0.22
CA ALA A 69 6.94 3.06 1.27
C ALA A 69 5.52 3.14 0.70
N LEU A 70 5.35 3.91 -0.39
CA LEU A 70 4.06 4.02 -1.08
C LEU A 70 3.71 2.71 -1.81
N ALA A 71 4.70 2.05 -2.43
CA ALA A 71 4.51 0.75 -3.06
C ALA A 71 4.13 -0.33 -2.04
N LEU A 72 4.82 -0.37 -0.88
CA LEU A 72 4.48 -1.26 0.22
C LEU A 72 3.06 -0.99 0.73
N SER A 73 2.71 0.28 0.92
CA SER A 73 1.39 0.70 1.37
C SER A 73 0.29 0.27 0.39
N ALA A 74 0.53 0.43 -0.92
CA ALA A 74 -0.38 -0.02 -1.96
C ALA A 74 -0.55 -1.55 -1.99
N ALA A 75 0.54 -2.30 -1.83
CA ALA A 75 0.50 -3.76 -1.79
C ALA A 75 -0.31 -4.27 -0.58
N VAL A 76 -0.09 -3.70 0.60
CA VAL A 76 -0.85 -4.05 1.81
C VAL A 76 -2.32 -3.64 1.67
N TRP A 77 -2.60 -2.48 1.09
CA TRP A 77 -3.97 -2.04 0.81
C TRP A 77 -4.71 -3.03 -0.10
N LEU A 78 -4.08 -3.47 -1.19
CA LEU A 78 -4.66 -4.50 -2.08
C LEU A 78 -4.91 -5.80 -1.33
N GLY A 79 -3.97 -6.25 -0.52
CA GLY A 79 -4.14 -7.45 0.32
C GLY A 79 -5.34 -7.33 1.27
N LEU A 80 -5.53 -6.15 1.88
CA LEU A 80 -6.69 -5.88 2.73
C LEU A 80 -8.02 -5.82 1.95
N VAL A 81 -8.01 -5.29 0.73
CA VAL A 81 -9.20 -5.29 -0.14
C VAL A 81 -9.60 -6.72 -0.46
N VAL A 82 -8.64 -7.56 -0.87
CA VAL A 82 -8.89 -8.98 -1.14
C VAL A 82 -9.43 -9.67 0.11
N PHE A 83 -8.76 -9.47 1.26
CA PHE A 83 -9.22 -10.03 2.52
C PHE A 83 -10.65 -9.58 2.87
N TRP A 84 -10.97 -8.30 2.68
CA TRP A 84 -12.32 -7.79 2.95
C TRP A 84 -13.36 -8.47 2.05
N LEU A 85 -13.07 -8.63 0.75
CA LEU A 85 -13.93 -9.35 -0.20
C LEU A 85 -14.09 -10.82 0.19
N GLU A 86 -13.01 -11.51 0.53
CA GLU A 86 -13.06 -12.90 0.99
C GLU A 86 -13.85 -13.05 2.28
N SER A 87 -13.74 -12.08 3.19
CA SER A 87 -14.49 -12.09 4.47
C SER A 87 -16.01 -12.01 4.29
N LEU A 88 -16.49 -11.62 3.10
CA LEU A 88 -17.92 -11.66 2.77
C LEU A 88 -18.39 -13.08 2.44
N LEU A 89 -17.50 -13.92 1.95
CA LEU A 89 -17.78 -15.28 1.45
C LEU A 89 -17.39 -16.35 2.47
N VAL A 90 -16.22 -16.17 3.12
CA VAL A 90 -15.62 -17.15 4.02
C VAL A 90 -15.25 -16.47 5.34
N ARG A 91 -15.43 -17.18 6.45
CA ARG A 91 -15.03 -16.69 7.78
C ARG A 91 -13.55 -17.01 8.03
N ILE A 92 -12.71 -15.98 7.91
CA ILE A 92 -11.26 -16.09 8.14
C ILE A 92 -10.88 -15.12 9.27
N ASP A 93 -11.26 -15.47 10.49
CA ASP A 93 -11.16 -14.54 11.64
C ASP A 93 -9.71 -14.30 12.10
N GLY A 94 -8.78 -15.24 11.92
CA GLY A 94 -7.40 -15.13 12.40
C GLY A 94 -6.48 -14.22 11.58
N LEU A 95 -6.75 -14.03 10.29
CA LEU A 95 -5.87 -13.29 9.38
C LEU A 95 -5.86 -11.78 9.68
N GLN A 96 -6.94 -11.25 10.25
CA GLN A 96 -7.05 -9.84 10.64
C GLN A 96 -5.99 -9.43 11.66
N LEU A 97 -5.60 -10.34 12.56
CA LEU A 97 -4.56 -10.09 13.57
C LEU A 97 -3.20 -9.76 12.96
N LEU A 98 -2.90 -10.29 11.78
CA LEU A 98 -1.66 -10.01 11.06
C LEU A 98 -1.81 -8.82 10.13
N LEU A 99 -2.94 -8.73 9.43
CA LEU A 99 -3.16 -7.71 8.40
C LEU A 99 -3.33 -6.30 8.98
N LEU A 100 -4.02 -6.14 10.12
CA LEU A 100 -4.25 -4.82 10.72
C LEU A 100 -2.96 -4.16 11.22
N PRO A 101 -2.06 -4.84 11.96
CA PRO A 101 -0.75 -4.27 12.30
C PRO A 101 0.10 -3.96 11.07
N ALA A 102 0.10 -4.86 10.07
CA ALA A 102 0.83 -4.63 8.82
C ALA A 102 0.31 -3.37 8.09
N ALA A 103 -1.02 -3.18 8.05
CA ALA A 103 -1.64 -2.00 7.46
C ALA A 103 -1.32 -0.71 8.23
N THR A 104 -1.33 -0.78 9.56
CA THR A 104 -0.92 0.34 10.42
C THR A 104 0.51 0.76 10.13
N LEU A 105 1.43 -0.19 10.06
CA LEU A 105 2.84 0.06 9.76
C LEU A 105 3.03 0.61 8.34
N ALA A 106 2.42 -0.02 7.33
CA ALA A 106 2.55 0.39 5.94
C ALA A 106 1.99 1.80 5.69
N SER A 107 0.81 2.11 6.25
CA SER A 107 0.22 3.45 6.17
C SER A 107 1.04 4.49 6.94
N GLY A 108 1.57 4.12 8.11
CA GLY A 108 2.45 4.97 8.91
C GLY A 108 3.75 5.29 8.16
N LEU A 109 4.38 4.29 7.54
CA LEU A 109 5.58 4.48 6.73
C LEU A 109 5.30 5.38 5.51
N ALA A 110 4.16 5.21 4.83
CA ALA A 110 3.77 6.08 3.72
C ALA A 110 3.54 7.53 4.17
N ALA A 111 3.05 7.76 5.40
CA ALA A 111 2.91 9.09 5.97
C ALA A 111 4.25 9.72 6.34
N LEU A 112 5.20 8.93 6.88
CA LEU A 112 6.52 9.39 7.29
C LEU A 112 7.48 9.60 6.10
N PHE A 113 7.36 8.80 5.06
CA PHE A 113 8.19 8.85 3.85
C PHE A 113 7.35 9.16 2.60
N PRO A 114 6.66 10.32 2.56
CA PRO A 114 5.75 10.68 1.47
C PRO A 114 6.48 10.93 0.15
N GLN A 115 7.78 11.21 0.22
CA GLN A 115 8.61 11.44 -0.96
C GLN A 115 9.44 10.18 -1.17
N GLY A 116 9.15 9.45 -2.26
CA GLY A 116 10.07 8.45 -2.75
C GLY A 116 11.43 9.14 -2.97
N GLN A 117 12.49 8.56 -2.44
CA GLN A 117 13.82 9.02 -2.80
C GLN A 117 13.93 8.89 -4.31
N PHE A 118 14.09 10.02 -4.98
CA PHE A 118 14.47 10.06 -6.38
C PHE A 118 15.86 9.43 -6.45
N VAL A 119 15.92 8.14 -6.76
CA VAL A 119 17.18 7.55 -7.20
C VAL A 119 17.29 7.99 -8.66
N PRO A 120 18.20 8.92 -8.99
CA PRO A 120 18.42 9.30 -10.38
C PRO A 120 19.00 8.10 -11.11
N HIS A 121 18.10 7.32 -11.73
CA HIS A 121 18.50 6.16 -12.53
C HIS A 121 19.17 6.57 -13.84
N ALA A 122 19.18 7.87 -14.16
CA ALA A 122 19.83 8.42 -15.33
C ALA A 122 21.35 8.20 -15.34
N ASP A 123 21.99 8.09 -14.17
CA ASP A 123 23.45 7.93 -14.02
C ASP A 123 23.86 6.49 -13.65
N ASN A 124 22.95 5.53 -13.72
CA ASN A 124 23.30 4.15 -13.42
C ASN A 124 24.00 3.51 -14.63
N PRO A 125 25.31 3.21 -14.57
CA PRO A 125 26.08 2.69 -15.71
C PRO A 125 25.54 1.37 -16.24
N TRP A 126 24.80 0.59 -15.43
CA TRP A 126 24.16 -0.64 -15.86
C TRP A 126 22.94 -0.41 -16.77
N LEU A 127 22.17 0.66 -16.56
CA LEU A 127 21.05 1.04 -17.43
C LEU A 127 21.54 1.60 -18.77
N LEU A 128 22.61 2.40 -18.75
CA LEU A 128 23.25 2.92 -19.95
C LEU A 128 23.85 1.76 -20.77
N SER A 129 24.42 0.75 -20.10
CA SER A 129 24.92 -0.47 -20.75
C SER A 129 23.80 -1.27 -21.43
N LEU A 130 22.64 -1.42 -20.78
CA LEU A 130 21.46 -2.13 -21.32
C LEU A 130 20.87 -1.39 -22.53
N ILE A 131 20.79 -0.08 -22.49
CA ILE A 131 20.31 0.76 -23.60
C ILE A 131 21.28 0.68 -24.77
N HIS A 132 22.60 0.71 -24.50
CA HIS A 132 23.64 0.58 -25.56
C HIS A 132 23.67 -0.80 -26.22
N ILE A 133 23.35 -1.86 -25.48
CA ILE A 133 23.26 -3.24 -26.03
C ILE A 133 22.05 -3.41 -26.92
N SER A 134 20.94 -2.70 -26.67
CA SER A 134 19.70 -2.79 -27.47
C SER A 134 19.71 -1.94 -28.75
N GLU A 135 20.64 -0.99 -28.87
CA GLU A 135 20.69 -0.06 -30.01
C GLU A 135 21.43 -0.55 -31.29
N PRO A 136 22.36 -1.53 -31.26
CA PRO A 136 23.09 -1.91 -32.48
C PRO A 136 22.28 -2.63 -33.56
N THR A 137 21.11 -3.16 -33.24
CA THR A 137 20.27 -3.85 -34.20
C THR A 137 19.54 -2.92 -35.16
N ARG A 138 19.24 -1.69 -34.76
CA ARG A 138 18.49 -0.74 -35.60
C ARG A 138 19.33 -0.07 -36.70
N ARG A 139 20.65 0.01 -36.54
CA ARG A 139 21.56 0.61 -37.56
C ARG A 139 21.94 -0.33 -38.70
N ARG A 140 21.70 -1.63 -38.57
CA ARG A 140 22.00 -2.61 -39.66
C ARG A 140 20.90 -2.71 -40.67
N GLU A 141 19.64 -2.46 -40.32
CA GLU A 141 18.53 -2.56 -41.26
C GLU A 141 18.42 -1.41 -42.29
N SER A 142 19.02 -0.24 -41.98
CA SER A 142 18.97 0.93 -42.89
C SER A 142 20.09 0.96 -43.92
N ARG A 143 20.92 -0.08 -44.02
CA ARG A 143 22.05 -0.17 -45.00
C ARG A 143 21.98 -1.36 -45.94
N MET A 144 20.80 -1.93 -46.18
CA MET A 144 20.60 -2.85 -47.27
C MET A 144 20.08 -2.09 -48.49
N PRO A 145 20.78 -2.15 -49.67
CA PRO A 145 20.36 -1.52 -50.92
C PRO A 145 19.09 -2.14 -51.46
#